data_0ae8f902758401787c5c1891be826c88
#
_entry.id   0ae8f902758401787c5c1891be826c88
#
_cell.length_a   1.000
_cell.length_b   1.000
_cell.length_c   1.000
_cell.angle_alpha   90.00
_cell.angle_beta   90.00
_cell.angle_gamma   90.00
#
_symmetry.space_group_name_H-M   'P 1'
#
loop_
_entity.id
_entity.type
_entity.pdbx_description
1 polymer ?
#
loop_
_entity_poly.entity_id
_entity_poly.type
_entity_poly.pdbx_seq_one_letter_code
_entity_poly.pdbx_strand_id
1 'polypeptide(L)'
;MVRYSIEIGQKEQDILKEIVLASDKNVKKRKFAIGLSSVMSVIMLIYTTLCFMNSRIGYGIIGLLFSVFFIWIIINGANTFQKKVINIVHSKMDNKLTSGKREYCFDTDGITVSSDIGNGTNHWNAFKCWGIFRNYIYIRTIKNEMVLVNQNDLSENDVKELKSLLSQNLKEETL
;
A
#
# COMPACT_ATOMS: atom_id res chain seq x y z
N MET A 1 -29.21 -1.34 -2.01
CA MET A 1 -28.41 -1.79 -3.18
C MET A 1 -27.78 -0.56 -3.82
N VAL A 2 -26.44 -0.44 -3.75
CA VAL A 2 -25.70 0.72 -4.28
C VAL A 2 -24.98 0.33 -5.56
N ARG A 3 -25.15 1.14 -6.62
CA ARG A 3 -24.43 0.98 -7.89
C ARG A 3 -23.41 2.10 -8.06
N TYR A 4 -22.23 1.74 -8.50
CA TYR A 4 -21.14 2.69 -8.68
C TYR A 4 -20.32 2.36 -9.93
N SER A 5 -19.97 3.36 -10.70
CA SER A 5 -19.10 3.23 -11.87
C SER A 5 -17.87 4.11 -11.71
N ILE A 6 -16.72 3.57 -12.00
CA ILE A 6 -15.44 4.28 -11.95
C ILE A 6 -14.60 3.95 -13.17
N GLU A 7 -13.90 4.93 -13.68
CA GLU A 7 -12.81 4.75 -14.63
C GLU A 7 -11.48 4.80 -13.86
N ILE A 8 -10.79 3.67 -13.79
CA ILE A 8 -9.50 3.59 -13.12
C ILE A 8 -8.43 4.16 -14.03
N GLY A 9 -8.09 5.43 -13.80
CA GLY A 9 -7.01 6.14 -14.45
C GLY A 9 -5.75 6.20 -13.57
N GLN A 10 -4.80 7.04 -13.95
CA GLN A 10 -3.53 7.23 -13.23
C GLN A 10 -3.75 7.73 -11.78
N LYS A 11 -4.75 8.61 -11.58
CA LYS A 11 -5.09 9.16 -10.27
C LYS A 11 -5.52 8.07 -9.29
N GLU A 12 -6.43 7.19 -9.71
CA GLU A 12 -6.95 6.08 -8.90
C GLU A 12 -5.86 5.06 -8.61
N GLN A 13 -4.98 4.79 -9.58
CA GLN A 13 -3.82 3.92 -9.39
C GLN A 13 -2.85 4.51 -8.35
N ASP A 14 -2.62 5.81 -8.35
CA ASP A 14 -1.74 6.45 -7.37
C ASP A 14 -2.37 6.43 -5.96
N ILE A 15 -3.68 6.62 -5.85
CA ILE A 15 -4.42 6.43 -4.59
C ILE A 15 -4.29 4.99 -4.08
N LEU A 16 -4.47 4.00 -4.94
CA LEU A 16 -4.28 2.59 -4.57
C LEU A 16 -2.87 2.31 -4.04
N LYS A 17 -1.83 2.84 -4.69
CA LYS A 17 -0.44 2.74 -4.22
C LYS A 17 -0.25 3.40 -2.85
N GLU A 18 -0.85 4.57 -2.62
CA GLU A 18 -0.78 5.26 -1.33
C GLU A 18 -1.47 4.46 -0.22
N ILE A 19 -2.65 3.88 -0.48
CA ILE A 19 -3.35 2.98 0.46
C ILE A 19 -2.48 1.77 0.82
N VAL A 20 -1.84 1.14 -0.18
CA VAL A 20 -0.91 0.03 0.07
C VAL A 20 0.25 0.48 0.95
N LEU A 21 0.85 1.64 0.68
CA LEU A 21 1.95 2.20 1.47
C LEU A 21 1.55 2.54 2.90
N ALA A 22 0.32 3.04 3.09
CA ALA A 22 -0.22 3.41 4.40
C ALA A 22 -0.63 2.19 5.24
N SER A 23 -0.79 1.00 4.63
CA SER A 23 -1.24 -0.18 5.36
C SER A 23 -0.30 -0.53 6.53
N ASP A 24 -0.87 -0.96 7.65
CA ASP A 24 -0.16 -1.34 8.88
C ASP A 24 1.02 -2.27 8.64
N LYS A 25 0.84 -3.27 7.75
CA LYS A 25 1.90 -4.23 7.40
C LYS A 25 3.12 -3.52 6.80
N ASN A 26 2.90 -2.55 5.92
CA ASN A 26 3.98 -1.81 5.27
C ASN A 26 4.61 -0.77 6.20
N VAL A 27 3.80 -0.15 7.05
CA VAL A 27 4.30 0.75 8.12
C VAL A 27 5.18 -0.02 9.10
N LYS A 28 4.75 -1.20 9.57
CA LYS A 28 5.56 -2.06 10.45
C LYS A 28 6.88 -2.49 9.80
N LYS A 29 6.83 -2.89 8.52
CA LYS A 29 8.06 -3.23 7.77
C LYS A 29 9.02 -2.05 7.67
N ARG A 30 8.53 -0.82 7.42
CA ARG A 30 9.38 0.38 7.41
C ARG A 30 10.02 0.65 8.76
N LYS A 31 9.22 0.61 9.85
CA LYS A 31 9.73 0.81 11.21
C LYS A 31 10.80 -0.23 11.55
N PHE A 32 10.57 -1.49 11.19
CA PHE A 32 11.57 -2.56 11.38
C PHE A 32 12.85 -2.31 10.57
N ALA A 33 12.74 -1.95 9.30
CA ALA A 33 13.89 -1.64 8.44
C ALA A 33 14.69 -0.46 8.97
N ILE A 34 14.04 0.60 9.45
CA ILE A 34 14.70 1.75 10.07
C ILE A 34 15.42 1.32 11.36
N GLY A 35 14.75 0.57 12.23
CA GLY A 35 15.36 0.07 13.47
C GLY A 35 16.59 -0.79 13.21
N LEU A 36 16.49 -1.73 12.27
CA LEU A 36 17.62 -2.58 11.87
C LEU A 36 18.77 -1.76 11.29
N SER A 37 18.47 -0.81 10.40
CA SER A 37 19.49 0.08 9.81
C SER A 37 20.16 0.95 10.85
N SER A 38 19.44 1.41 11.88
CA SER A 38 20.01 2.18 12.99
C SER A 38 21.03 1.36 13.79
N VAL A 39 20.69 0.12 14.13
CA VAL A 39 21.61 -0.78 14.84
C VAL A 39 22.85 -1.07 13.97
N MET A 40 22.64 -1.40 12.70
CA MET A 40 23.75 -1.67 11.77
C MET A 40 24.66 -0.45 11.57
N SER A 41 24.09 0.76 11.52
CA SER A 41 24.88 2.00 11.42
C SER A 41 25.80 2.18 12.62
N VAL A 42 25.30 1.96 13.84
CA VAL A 42 26.11 2.05 15.06
C VAL A 42 27.23 1.01 15.05
N ILE A 43 26.93 -0.24 14.73
CA ILE A 43 27.93 -1.32 14.64
C ILE A 43 29.02 -0.96 13.62
N MET A 44 28.65 -0.45 12.45
CA MET A 44 29.59 -0.07 11.40
C MET A 44 30.44 1.13 11.80
N LEU A 45 29.92 2.10 12.56
CA LEU A 45 30.70 3.21 13.09
C LEU A 45 31.75 2.73 14.09
N ILE A 46 31.38 1.84 15.02
CA ILE A 46 32.31 1.23 15.98
C ILE A 46 33.40 0.46 15.21
N TYR A 47 33.02 -0.40 14.27
CA TYR A 47 33.97 -1.16 13.43
C TYR A 47 34.95 -0.24 12.69
N THR A 48 34.41 0.84 12.06
CA THR A 48 35.22 1.85 11.35
C THR A 48 36.27 2.48 12.28
N THR A 49 35.85 2.88 13.49
CA THR A 49 36.74 3.47 14.49
C THR A 49 37.86 2.50 14.88
N LEU A 50 37.51 1.23 15.16
CA LEU A 50 38.49 0.20 15.50
C LEU A 50 39.48 -0.08 14.35
N CYS A 51 39.00 -0.07 13.08
CA CYS A 51 39.89 -0.25 11.95
C CYS A 51 40.91 0.91 11.81
N PHE A 52 40.48 2.14 12.00
CA PHE A 52 41.40 3.30 11.96
C PHE A 52 42.39 3.28 13.08
N MET A 53 41.98 2.93 14.33
CA MET A 53 42.88 2.79 15.45
C MET A 53 43.99 1.70 15.23
N ASN A 54 43.67 0.66 14.49
CA ASN A 54 44.58 -0.42 14.15
C ASN A 54 45.31 -0.23 12.80
N SER A 55 45.34 0.99 12.28
CA SER A 55 45.99 1.36 11.01
C SER A 55 45.50 0.59 9.78
N ARG A 56 44.28 -0.01 9.84
CA ARG A 56 43.66 -0.74 8.74
C ARG A 56 42.77 0.17 7.92
N ILE A 57 43.39 1.18 7.28
CA ILE A 57 42.69 2.29 6.60
C ILE A 57 41.68 1.81 5.56
N GLY A 58 42.05 0.81 4.74
CA GLY A 58 41.15 0.30 3.68
C GLY A 58 39.82 -0.26 4.22
N TYR A 59 39.89 -1.07 5.30
CA TYR A 59 38.69 -1.60 5.95
C TYR A 59 37.89 -0.51 6.67
N GLY A 60 38.55 0.50 7.22
CA GLY A 60 37.90 1.67 7.81
C GLY A 60 37.07 2.45 6.80
N ILE A 61 37.60 2.68 5.59
CA ILE A 61 36.87 3.34 4.52
C ILE A 61 35.61 2.56 4.11
N ILE A 62 35.73 1.23 3.97
CA ILE A 62 34.59 0.37 3.64
C ILE A 62 33.51 0.46 4.74
N GLY A 63 33.89 0.38 6.01
CA GLY A 63 32.95 0.52 7.13
C GLY A 63 32.26 1.87 7.14
N LEU A 64 32.97 2.94 6.81
CA LEU A 64 32.39 4.30 6.71
C LEU A 64 31.36 4.40 5.58
N LEU A 65 31.65 3.82 4.41
CA LEU A 65 30.68 3.79 3.29
C LEU A 65 29.40 3.04 3.66
N PHE A 66 29.52 1.91 4.36
CA PHE A 66 28.34 1.19 4.85
C PHE A 66 27.57 1.99 5.91
N SER A 67 28.25 2.70 6.82
CA SER A 67 27.59 3.57 7.79
C SER A 67 26.79 4.67 7.11
N VAL A 68 27.37 5.35 6.12
CA VAL A 68 26.67 6.38 5.31
C VAL A 68 25.47 5.78 4.58
N PHE A 69 25.61 4.58 4.01
CA PHE A 69 24.50 3.89 3.36
C PHE A 69 23.34 3.57 4.31
N PHE A 70 23.60 3.08 5.52
CA PHE A 70 22.56 2.82 6.51
C PHE A 70 21.91 4.11 7.00
N ILE A 71 22.68 5.19 7.23
CA ILE A 71 22.15 6.50 7.58
C ILE A 71 21.23 7.03 6.45
N TRP A 72 21.63 6.86 5.19
CA TRP A 72 20.82 7.24 4.05
C TRP A 72 19.49 6.46 4.02
N ILE A 73 19.50 5.14 4.33
CA ILE A 73 18.27 4.34 4.47
C ILE A 73 17.37 4.90 5.58
N ILE A 74 17.92 5.31 6.71
CA ILE A 74 17.15 5.87 7.83
C ILE A 74 16.44 7.16 7.39
N ILE A 75 17.16 8.07 6.73
CA ILE A 75 16.64 9.41 6.38
C ILE A 75 15.64 9.33 5.21
N ASN A 76 15.99 8.62 4.14
CA ASN A 76 15.26 8.69 2.87
C ASN A 76 14.73 7.34 2.35
N GLY A 77 15.33 6.22 2.83
CA GLY A 77 15.35 5.00 2.05
C GLY A 77 14.14 4.10 2.19
N ALA A 78 13.62 3.89 3.38
CA ALA A 78 12.60 2.87 3.58
C ALA A 78 11.29 3.21 2.85
N ASN A 79 10.89 4.48 2.82
CA ASN A 79 9.69 4.91 2.08
C ASN A 79 9.96 4.97 0.57
N THR A 80 11.09 5.55 0.17
CA THR A 80 11.49 5.68 -1.25
C THR A 80 11.70 4.30 -1.88
N PHE A 81 12.34 3.38 -1.16
CA PHE A 81 12.53 2.01 -1.62
C PHE A 81 11.20 1.28 -1.79
N GLN A 82 10.28 1.36 -0.83
CA GLN A 82 8.95 0.76 -0.95
C GLN A 82 8.17 1.34 -2.12
N LYS A 83 8.20 2.66 -2.32
CA LYS A 83 7.58 3.30 -3.49
C LYS A 83 8.15 2.77 -4.81
N LYS A 84 9.48 2.66 -4.92
CA LYS A 84 10.12 2.09 -6.13
C LYS A 84 9.69 0.64 -6.37
N VAL A 85 9.68 -0.20 -5.34
CA VAL A 85 9.26 -1.60 -5.47
C VAL A 85 7.80 -1.69 -5.93
N ILE A 86 6.89 -0.92 -5.33
CA ILE A 86 5.48 -0.90 -5.72
C ILE A 86 5.32 -0.42 -7.17
N ASN A 87 6.05 0.61 -7.58
CA ASN A 87 6.01 1.10 -8.95
C ASN A 87 6.52 0.05 -9.95
N ILE A 88 7.61 -0.67 -9.64
CA ILE A 88 8.14 -1.74 -10.49
C ILE A 88 7.13 -2.90 -10.60
N VAL A 89 6.51 -3.30 -9.50
CA VAL A 89 5.49 -4.34 -9.52
C VAL A 89 4.30 -3.89 -10.36
N HIS A 90 3.83 -2.67 -10.14
CA HIS A 90 2.69 -2.11 -10.86
C HIS A 90 2.95 -1.96 -12.37
N SER A 91 4.17 -1.54 -12.76
CA SER A 91 4.55 -1.40 -14.18
C SER A 91 4.65 -2.74 -14.93
N LYS A 92 4.78 -3.84 -14.20
CA LYS A 92 4.79 -5.20 -14.76
C LYS A 92 3.39 -5.83 -14.85
N MET A 93 2.39 -5.21 -14.24
CA MET A 93 1.00 -5.67 -14.36
C MET A 93 0.41 -5.23 -15.69
N ASP A 94 -0.43 -6.09 -16.28
CA ASP A 94 -1.13 -5.76 -17.52
C ASP A 94 -2.02 -4.52 -17.29
N ASN A 95 -1.90 -3.53 -18.17
CA ASN A 95 -2.69 -2.31 -18.11
C ASN A 95 -4.19 -2.59 -18.13
N LYS A 96 -4.64 -3.64 -18.84
CA LYS A 96 -6.05 -4.05 -18.86
C LYS A 96 -6.57 -4.49 -17.49
N LEU A 97 -5.69 -5.02 -16.62
CA LEU A 97 -6.05 -5.43 -15.27
C LEU A 97 -6.04 -4.26 -14.27
N THR A 98 -5.26 -3.21 -14.57
CA THR A 98 -5.01 -2.10 -13.65
C THR A 98 -5.72 -0.81 -14.01
N SER A 99 -6.32 -0.71 -15.21
CA SER A 99 -7.04 0.46 -15.71
C SER A 99 -8.34 0.07 -16.40
N GLY A 100 -9.15 1.06 -16.79
CA GLY A 100 -10.40 0.89 -17.52
C GLY A 100 -11.65 1.09 -16.67
N LYS A 101 -12.78 1.04 -17.34
CA LYS A 101 -14.09 1.23 -16.72
C LYS A 101 -14.50 0.00 -15.92
N ARG A 102 -15.00 0.23 -14.71
CA ARG A 102 -15.56 -0.80 -13.85
C ARG A 102 -16.86 -0.34 -13.24
N GLU A 103 -17.81 -1.23 -13.22
CA GLU A 103 -19.10 -1.02 -12.59
C GLU A 103 -19.24 -1.99 -11.42
N TYR A 104 -19.57 -1.46 -10.26
CA TYR A 104 -19.74 -2.21 -9.02
C TYR A 104 -21.19 -2.14 -8.60
N CYS A 105 -21.70 -3.27 -8.17
CA CYS A 105 -23.00 -3.39 -7.52
C CYS A 105 -22.80 -4.00 -6.14
N PHE A 106 -23.14 -3.23 -5.10
CA PHE A 106 -23.05 -3.63 -3.70
C PHE A 106 -24.43 -4.04 -3.22
N ASP A 107 -24.56 -5.27 -2.76
CA ASP A 107 -25.81 -5.82 -2.26
C ASP A 107 -25.58 -6.62 -0.94
N THR A 108 -26.62 -7.27 -0.45
CA THR A 108 -26.56 -8.07 0.78
C THR A 108 -25.63 -9.28 0.69
N ASP A 109 -25.40 -9.80 -0.52
CA ASP A 109 -24.66 -11.04 -0.76
C ASP A 109 -23.18 -10.79 -1.05
N GLY A 110 -22.84 -9.57 -1.53
CA GLY A 110 -21.47 -9.23 -1.87
C GLY A 110 -21.31 -8.08 -2.84
N ILE A 111 -20.28 -8.14 -3.65
CA ILE A 111 -19.92 -7.14 -4.66
C ILE A 111 -19.85 -7.80 -6.03
N THR A 112 -20.74 -7.39 -6.91
CA THR A 112 -20.68 -7.76 -8.32
C THR A 112 -19.87 -6.71 -9.08
N VAL A 113 -18.91 -7.17 -9.88
CA VAL A 113 -18.04 -6.32 -10.70
C VAL A 113 -18.31 -6.62 -12.16
N SER A 114 -18.53 -5.60 -12.93
CA SER A 114 -18.62 -5.65 -14.39
C SER A 114 -17.53 -4.78 -14.99
N SER A 115 -16.81 -5.31 -15.98
CA SER A 115 -15.73 -4.60 -16.67
C SER A 115 -15.58 -5.12 -18.10
N ASP A 116 -14.79 -4.44 -18.93
CA ASP A 116 -14.48 -4.87 -20.29
C ASP A 116 -13.75 -6.23 -20.36
N ILE A 117 -13.20 -6.70 -19.22
CA ILE A 117 -12.46 -7.98 -19.14
C ILE A 117 -13.41 -9.13 -18.78
N GLY A 118 -14.52 -8.84 -18.10
CA GLY A 118 -15.49 -9.83 -17.65
C GLY A 118 -16.29 -9.37 -16.44
N ASN A 119 -17.23 -10.23 -16.05
CA ASN A 119 -18.12 -10.01 -14.92
C ASN A 119 -17.85 -11.08 -13.85
N GLY A 120 -17.98 -10.70 -12.61
CA GLY A 120 -17.80 -11.62 -11.49
C GLY A 120 -18.49 -11.11 -10.23
N THR A 121 -18.97 -12.04 -9.41
CA THR A 121 -19.53 -11.74 -8.09
C THR A 121 -18.62 -12.32 -7.02
N ASN A 122 -18.25 -11.48 -6.06
CA ASN A 122 -17.50 -11.87 -4.89
C ASN A 122 -18.39 -11.71 -3.66
N HIS A 123 -18.65 -12.80 -2.95
CA HIS A 123 -19.37 -12.76 -1.68
C HIS A 123 -18.55 -12.06 -0.59
N TRP A 124 -19.21 -11.57 0.45
CA TRP A 124 -18.56 -10.82 1.54
C TRP A 124 -17.40 -11.57 2.21
N ASN A 125 -17.44 -12.88 2.24
CA ASN A 125 -16.37 -13.73 2.77
C ASN A 125 -15.07 -13.70 1.95
N ALA A 126 -15.10 -13.19 0.72
CA ALA A 126 -13.90 -12.97 -0.10
C ALA A 126 -13.15 -11.67 0.27
N PHE A 127 -13.78 -10.82 1.09
CA PHE A 127 -13.21 -9.54 1.51
C PHE A 127 -12.69 -9.63 2.95
N LYS A 128 -11.64 -8.89 3.23
CA LYS A 128 -10.97 -8.88 4.53
C LYS A 128 -11.38 -7.70 5.41
N CYS A 129 -11.41 -6.52 4.82
CA CYS A 129 -11.64 -5.26 5.51
C CYS A 129 -12.02 -4.17 4.53
N TRP A 130 -12.55 -3.09 5.07
CA TRP A 130 -12.78 -1.84 4.36
C TRP A 130 -12.23 -0.68 5.17
N GLY A 131 -12.08 0.49 4.55
CA GLY A 131 -11.69 1.70 5.25
C GLY A 131 -11.82 2.94 4.37
N ILE A 132 -11.47 4.08 4.94
CA ILE A 132 -11.53 5.37 4.26
C ILE A 132 -10.13 5.94 4.13
N PHE A 133 -9.78 6.37 2.95
CA PHE A 133 -8.53 7.08 2.67
C PHE A 133 -8.84 8.33 1.85
N ARG A 134 -8.69 9.51 2.44
CA ARG A 134 -9.14 10.79 1.86
C ARG A 134 -10.65 10.71 1.52
N ASN A 135 -10.99 10.95 0.26
CA ASN A 135 -12.38 10.88 -0.25
C ASN A 135 -12.75 9.51 -0.84
N TYR A 136 -11.90 8.50 -0.66
CA TYR A 136 -12.12 7.16 -1.20
C TYR A 136 -12.45 6.17 -0.09
N ILE A 137 -13.49 5.36 -0.34
CA ILE A 137 -13.72 4.12 0.39
C ILE A 137 -12.95 3.03 -0.34
N TYR A 138 -12.10 2.29 0.36
CA TYR A 138 -11.44 1.12 -0.19
C TYR A 138 -11.94 -0.14 0.49
N ILE A 139 -12.06 -1.21 -0.28
CA ILE A 139 -12.45 -2.53 0.20
C ILE A 139 -11.39 -3.50 -0.26
N ARG A 140 -10.81 -4.24 0.68
CA ARG A 140 -9.68 -5.14 0.41
C ARG A 140 -10.12 -6.58 0.42
N THR A 141 -9.80 -7.33 -0.63
CA THR A 141 -10.02 -8.78 -0.68
C THR A 141 -8.95 -9.53 0.14
N ILE A 142 -9.21 -10.81 0.45
CA ILE A 142 -8.24 -11.71 1.09
C ILE A 142 -6.97 -11.85 0.22
N LYS A 143 -7.10 -11.76 -1.10
CA LYS A 143 -5.98 -11.78 -2.05
C LYS A 143 -5.23 -10.46 -2.16
N ASN A 144 -5.60 -9.43 -1.35
CA ASN A 144 -5.08 -8.07 -1.39
C ASN A 144 -5.40 -7.27 -2.66
N GLU A 145 -6.37 -7.68 -3.44
CA GLU A 145 -6.99 -6.84 -4.45
C GLU A 145 -7.83 -5.76 -3.77
N MET A 146 -8.05 -4.63 -4.44
CA MET A 146 -8.82 -3.54 -3.87
C MET A 146 -9.93 -3.09 -4.81
N VAL A 147 -11.09 -2.88 -4.23
CA VAL A 147 -12.19 -2.10 -4.82
C VAL A 147 -12.07 -0.67 -4.28
N LEU A 148 -12.17 0.31 -5.16
CA LEU A 148 -12.06 1.72 -4.82
C LEU A 148 -13.36 2.44 -5.19
N VAL A 149 -13.90 3.21 -4.26
CA VAL A 149 -15.12 4.01 -4.44
C VAL A 149 -14.84 5.44 -4.04
N ASN A 150 -14.95 6.37 -4.98
CA ASN A 150 -14.83 7.80 -4.68
C ASN A 150 -16.17 8.31 -4.11
N GLN A 151 -16.15 8.79 -2.87
CA GLN A 151 -17.36 9.27 -2.18
C GLN A 151 -18.01 10.47 -2.89
N ASN A 152 -17.22 11.27 -3.61
CA ASN A 152 -17.75 12.45 -4.31
C ASN A 152 -18.61 12.10 -5.52
N ASP A 153 -18.52 10.88 -6.02
CA ASP A 153 -19.26 10.42 -7.21
C ASP A 153 -20.58 9.74 -6.82
N LEU A 154 -20.86 9.63 -5.53
CA LEU A 154 -22.08 9.05 -4.97
C LEU A 154 -22.95 10.13 -4.29
N SER A 155 -24.25 9.88 -4.21
CA SER A 155 -25.12 10.69 -3.35
C SER A 155 -24.79 10.47 -1.86
N GLU A 156 -25.11 11.43 -1.01
CA GLU A 156 -24.91 11.27 0.45
C GLU A 156 -25.66 10.05 1.02
N ASN A 157 -26.84 9.74 0.46
CA ASN A 157 -27.62 8.59 0.88
C ASN A 157 -26.94 7.28 0.48
N ASP A 158 -26.41 7.19 -0.75
CA ASP A 158 -25.68 6.02 -1.24
C ASP A 158 -24.39 5.80 -0.44
N VAL A 159 -23.68 6.87 -0.09
CA VAL A 159 -22.48 6.77 0.78
C VAL A 159 -22.84 6.22 2.15
N LYS A 160 -23.95 6.67 2.76
CA LYS A 160 -24.41 6.17 4.06
C LYS A 160 -24.85 4.70 3.96
N GLU A 161 -25.61 4.35 2.94
CA GLU A 161 -26.06 2.98 2.69
C GLU A 161 -24.84 2.04 2.48
N LEU A 162 -23.88 2.46 1.64
CA LEU A 162 -22.66 1.69 1.40
C LEU A 162 -21.86 1.47 2.68
N LYS A 163 -21.63 2.53 3.47
CA LYS A 163 -20.90 2.41 4.75
C LYS A 163 -21.61 1.49 5.73
N SER A 164 -22.94 1.59 5.82
CA SER A 164 -23.74 0.70 6.66
C SER A 164 -23.60 -0.76 6.23
N LEU A 165 -23.70 -1.03 4.93
CA LEU A 165 -23.55 -2.36 4.35
C LEU A 165 -22.14 -2.94 4.61
N LEU A 166 -21.10 -2.13 4.43
CA LEU A 166 -19.72 -2.52 4.68
C LEU A 166 -19.47 -2.82 6.17
N SER A 167 -19.98 -1.96 7.07
CA SER A 167 -19.81 -2.14 8.52
C SER A 167 -20.54 -3.38 9.07
N GLN A 168 -21.63 -3.80 8.42
CA GLN A 168 -22.35 -5.03 8.79
C GLN A 168 -21.59 -6.30 8.41
N ASN A 169 -20.80 -6.27 7.33
CA ASN A 169 -20.19 -7.46 6.75
C ASN A 169 -18.68 -7.54 6.95
N LEU A 170 -17.99 -6.40 7.13
CA LEU A 170 -16.54 -6.32 7.12
C LEU A 170 -16.02 -5.49 8.29
N LYS A 171 -14.81 -5.82 8.73
CA LYS A 171 -14.08 -5.04 9.73
C LYS A 171 -13.57 -3.74 9.10
N GLU A 172 -13.78 -2.62 9.78
CA GLU A 172 -13.18 -1.35 9.41
C GLU A 172 -11.69 -1.33 9.76
N GLU A 173 -10.85 -0.90 8.81
CA GLU A 173 -9.40 -0.70 8.96
C GLU A 173 -9.11 0.81 8.92
N THR A 174 -8.50 1.34 9.97
CA THR A 174 -8.00 2.71 10.01
C THR A 174 -6.55 2.73 9.54
N LEU A 175 -6.22 3.60 8.56
CA LEU A 175 -4.86 3.76 7.99
C LEU A 175 -4.12 4.91 8.64
#